data_22d6990afc6d583e1d61670092d10992
#
_entry.id   22d6990afc6d583e1d61670092d10992
#
_cell.length_a   1.000
_cell.length_b   1.000
_cell.length_c   1.000
_cell.angle_alpha   90.00
_cell.angle_beta   90.00
_cell.angle_gamma   90.00
#
_symmetry.space_group_name_H-M   'P 1'
#
loop_
_entity.id
_entity.type
_entity.pdbx_description
1 polymer ?
#
loop_
_entity_poly.entity_id
_entity_poly.type
_entity_poly.pdbx_seq_one_letter_code
_entity_poly.pdbx_strand_id
1 'polypeptide(L)'
;MVRGVKEATSGSPMLIVAIVFSGSLAWVFMALGSAVEGRALSSAFWPSLFSLFGGFLFGIGAAINSGCGVSTVSRLARGEVVMLATILGWFVAWLLFSPALPTELKGSRLVLSDFSRYAFLGVISFIIVVSCYFMKAVNRKLWFSMLGIGLMAGFVFLYEPHWTPSGLLKSMGTSLWHGKAEDWPSSERFILMISLLVGMVSAALFTGSFSLRFSPIRRFGKHLVAGVLMGFGAVMAGGGNDTQLLVAMPVLSLAGVFSVLSIIVGIYTGVKLIQSR
;
A
#
# COMPACT_ATOMS: atom_id res chain seq x y z
N MET A 1 1.53 1.45 8.98
CA MET A 1 2.78 2.24 8.95
C MET A 1 2.82 3.34 10.02
N VAL A 2 1.81 4.23 10.16
CA VAL A 2 1.84 5.35 11.14
C VAL A 2 2.11 4.87 12.56
N ARG A 3 1.39 3.82 13.03
CA ARG A 3 1.65 3.21 14.33
C ARG A 3 3.09 2.66 14.43
N GLY A 4 3.56 1.98 13.40
CA GLY A 4 4.92 1.42 13.39
C GLY A 4 6.01 2.49 13.45
N VAL A 5 5.82 3.64 12.78
CA VAL A 5 6.74 4.77 12.88
C VAL A 5 6.72 5.36 14.30
N LYS A 6 5.55 5.53 14.92
CA LYS A 6 5.43 5.99 16.31
C LYS A 6 6.12 5.05 17.29
N GLU A 7 5.93 3.75 17.16
CA GLU A 7 6.57 2.74 18.00
C GLU A 7 8.11 2.74 17.79
N ALA A 8 8.56 2.90 16.54
CA ALA A 8 9.99 3.00 16.24
C ALA A 8 10.65 4.22 16.91
N THR A 9 9.97 5.36 16.95
CA THR A 9 10.46 6.56 17.64
C THR A 9 10.50 6.40 19.17
N SER A 10 9.75 5.44 19.71
CA SER A 10 9.77 5.06 21.14
C SER A 10 10.74 3.91 21.43
N GLY A 11 11.59 3.51 20.48
CA GLY A 11 12.59 2.45 20.66
C GLY A 11 12.12 1.04 20.26
N SER A 12 10.92 0.88 19.68
CA SER A 12 10.41 -0.43 19.22
C SER A 12 10.16 -0.46 17.71
N PRO A 13 11.19 -0.69 16.86
CA PRO A 13 11.06 -0.64 15.42
C PRO A 13 10.43 -1.88 14.79
N MET A 14 10.14 -2.93 15.56
CA MET A 14 9.74 -4.23 15.06
C MET A 14 8.51 -4.18 14.15
N LEU A 15 7.50 -3.39 14.49
CA LEU A 15 6.27 -3.28 13.71
C LEU A 15 6.51 -2.62 12.35
N ILE A 16 7.29 -1.53 12.28
CA ILE A 16 7.55 -0.87 10.99
C ILE A 16 8.40 -1.75 10.08
N VAL A 17 9.38 -2.45 10.64
CA VAL A 17 10.23 -3.37 9.88
C VAL A 17 9.39 -4.53 9.34
N ALA A 18 8.52 -5.15 10.15
CA ALA A 18 7.61 -6.20 9.70
C ALA A 18 6.65 -5.72 8.59
N ILE A 19 6.16 -4.48 8.67
CA ILE A 19 5.32 -3.88 7.62
C ILE A 19 6.12 -3.66 6.33
N VAL A 20 7.35 -3.16 6.39
CA VAL A 20 8.20 -2.96 5.21
C VAL A 20 8.46 -4.28 4.48
N PHE A 21 8.69 -5.35 5.22
CA PHE A 21 8.94 -6.66 4.65
C PHE A 21 7.66 -7.50 4.43
N SER A 22 6.48 -6.95 4.66
CA SER A 22 5.21 -7.69 4.51
C SER A 22 5.00 -8.27 3.10
N GLY A 23 5.45 -7.58 2.05
CA GLY A 23 5.35 -8.05 0.66
C GLY A 23 6.43 -9.04 0.22
N SER A 24 7.43 -9.35 1.06
CA SER A 24 8.63 -10.08 0.65
C SER A 24 8.39 -11.47 0.06
N LEU A 25 7.27 -12.12 0.35
CA LEU A 25 6.91 -13.44 -0.19
C LEU A 25 5.93 -13.37 -1.36
N ALA A 26 5.44 -12.19 -1.74
CA ALA A 26 4.46 -12.07 -2.83
C ALA A 26 5.03 -12.52 -4.19
N TRP A 27 6.33 -12.35 -4.41
CA TRP A 27 7.00 -12.75 -5.64
C TRP A 27 6.87 -14.24 -5.96
N VAL A 28 6.68 -15.11 -4.97
CA VAL A 28 6.56 -16.57 -5.17
C VAL A 28 5.39 -16.89 -6.09
N PHE A 29 4.22 -16.33 -5.81
CA PHE A 29 3.04 -16.53 -6.67
C PHE A 29 3.11 -15.71 -7.94
N MET A 30 3.74 -14.52 -7.92
CA MET A 30 3.98 -13.74 -9.13
C MET A 30 4.87 -14.50 -10.11
N ALA A 31 5.93 -15.16 -9.62
CA ALA A 31 6.80 -15.99 -10.43
C ALA A 31 6.08 -17.23 -10.97
N LEU A 32 5.24 -17.87 -10.15
CA LEU A 32 4.43 -19.01 -10.55
C LEU A 32 3.48 -18.61 -11.70
N GLY A 33 2.79 -17.48 -11.59
CA GLY A 33 1.90 -16.98 -12.64
C GLY A 33 2.65 -16.65 -13.94
N SER A 34 3.85 -16.11 -13.84
CA SER A 34 4.71 -15.89 -14.99
C SER A 34 5.11 -17.21 -15.67
N ALA A 35 5.43 -18.22 -14.90
CA ALA A 35 5.87 -19.52 -15.42
C ALA A 35 4.70 -20.35 -16.03
N VAL A 36 3.50 -20.30 -15.44
CA VAL A 36 2.36 -21.14 -15.84
C VAL A 36 1.49 -20.47 -16.89
N GLU A 37 1.22 -19.18 -16.75
CA GLU A 37 0.28 -18.44 -17.59
C GLU A 37 0.97 -17.48 -18.57
N GLY A 38 2.30 -17.39 -18.57
CA GLY A 38 3.04 -16.44 -19.38
C GLY A 38 2.77 -14.97 -19.05
N ARG A 39 2.17 -14.69 -17.90
CA ARG A 39 1.84 -13.31 -17.49
C ARG A 39 3.08 -12.51 -17.24
N ALA A 40 3.14 -11.31 -17.82
CA ALA A 40 4.23 -10.39 -17.55
C ALA A 40 4.22 -9.95 -16.07
N LEU A 41 5.36 -10.05 -15.43
CA LEU A 41 5.57 -9.44 -14.11
C LEU A 41 5.40 -7.93 -14.20
N SER A 42 4.96 -7.33 -13.10
CA SER A 42 4.97 -5.87 -12.98
C SER A 42 6.35 -5.32 -13.27
N SER A 43 6.42 -4.25 -14.05
CA SER A 43 7.69 -3.62 -14.39
C SER A 43 8.36 -3.03 -13.15
N ALA A 44 9.66 -3.27 -13.00
CA ALA A 44 10.49 -2.58 -12.02
C ALA A 44 10.95 -1.24 -12.59
N PHE A 45 11.09 -0.24 -11.74
CA PHE A 45 11.49 1.11 -12.14
C PHE A 45 12.62 1.65 -11.24
N TRP A 46 13.47 2.49 -11.81
CA TRP A 46 14.39 3.32 -11.07
C TRP A 46 13.64 4.42 -10.31
N PRO A 47 14.14 4.85 -9.14
CA PRO A 47 13.50 5.95 -8.40
C PRO A 47 13.54 7.24 -9.21
N SER A 48 12.45 7.99 -9.18
CA SER A 48 12.35 9.34 -9.72
C SER A 48 12.13 10.34 -8.58
N LEU A 49 12.40 11.62 -8.82
CA LEU A 49 12.08 12.68 -7.85
C LEU A 49 10.59 12.67 -7.49
N PHE A 50 9.73 12.31 -8.44
CA PHE A 50 8.29 12.21 -8.22
C PHE A 50 7.93 11.06 -7.29
N SER A 51 8.60 9.91 -7.41
CA SER A 51 8.37 8.77 -6.49
C SER A 51 8.79 9.11 -5.06
N LEU A 52 9.87 9.86 -4.89
CA LEU A 52 10.35 10.31 -3.58
C LEU A 52 9.41 11.37 -2.98
N PHE A 53 9.12 12.43 -3.73
CA PHE A 53 8.28 13.52 -3.26
C PHE A 53 6.83 13.07 -3.04
N GLY A 54 6.32 12.24 -3.95
CA GLY A 54 5.00 11.62 -3.82
C GLY A 54 4.90 10.73 -2.58
N GLY A 55 5.90 9.90 -2.32
CA GLY A 55 5.98 9.10 -1.10
C GLY A 55 5.98 9.97 0.16
N PHE A 56 6.75 11.05 0.17
CA PHE A 56 6.81 12.00 1.29
C PHE A 56 5.45 12.66 1.57
N LEU A 57 4.79 13.18 0.54
CA LEU A 57 3.45 13.78 0.66
C LEU A 57 2.41 12.77 1.12
N PHE A 58 2.44 11.55 0.57
CA PHE A 58 1.59 10.47 1.04
C PHE A 58 1.79 10.21 2.54
N GLY A 59 3.06 10.21 2.99
CA GLY A 59 3.41 10.03 4.39
C GLY A 59 2.86 11.12 5.30
N ILE A 60 2.95 12.39 4.91
CA ILE A 60 2.34 13.50 5.66
C ILE A 60 0.81 13.33 5.74
N GLY A 61 0.15 13.04 4.61
CA GLY A 61 -1.28 12.77 4.57
C GLY A 61 -1.66 11.61 5.50
N ALA A 62 -0.90 10.52 5.49
CA ALA A 62 -1.08 9.38 6.38
C ALA A 62 -0.92 9.74 7.87
N ALA A 63 0.01 10.63 8.21
CA ALA A 63 0.18 11.13 9.58
C ALA A 63 -1.05 11.94 10.03
N ILE A 64 -1.56 12.85 9.19
CA ILE A 64 -2.78 13.63 9.44
C ILE A 64 -3.99 12.71 9.59
N ASN A 65 -4.11 11.70 8.73
CA ASN A 65 -5.16 10.68 8.77
C ASN A 65 -5.03 9.75 9.99
N SER A 66 -3.87 9.74 10.64
CA SER A 66 -3.49 8.76 11.67
C SER A 66 -3.52 7.31 11.14
N GLY A 67 -3.35 7.14 9.83
CA GLY A 67 -3.38 5.83 9.17
C GLY A 67 -2.99 5.92 7.69
N CYS A 68 -2.27 4.92 7.20
CA CYS A 68 -1.97 4.75 5.77
C CYS A 68 -3.16 4.11 5.03
N GLY A 69 -3.06 3.91 3.73
CA GLY A 69 -4.14 3.34 2.90
C GLY A 69 -4.74 2.06 3.46
N VAL A 70 -3.90 1.04 3.71
CA VAL A 70 -4.34 -0.24 4.27
C VAL A 70 -5.04 -0.08 5.63
N SER A 71 -4.49 0.77 6.51
CA SER A 71 -5.11 1.01 7.81
C SER A 71 -6.40 1.83 7.71
N THR A 72 -6.57 2.68 6.70
CA THR A 72 -7.82 3.40 6.42
C THR A 72 -8.94 2.41 6.10
N VAL A 73 -8.70 1.47 5.19
CA VAL A 73 -9.67 0.41 4.85
C VAL A 73 -9.97 -0.46 6.08
N SER A 74 -8.95 -0.86 6.83
CA SER A 74 -9.13 -1.68 8.05
C SER A 74 -9.89 -0.95 9.16
N ARG A 75 -9.74 0.37 9.31
CA ARG A 75 -10.49 1.19 10.28
C ARG A 75 -11.94 1.38 9.84
N LEU A 76 -12.18 1.58 8.54
CA LEU A 76 -13.53 1.59 7.99
C LEU A 76 -14.24 0.26 8.29
N ALA A 77 -13.60 -0.86 8.03
CA ALA A 77 -14.13 -2.20 8.31
C ALA A 77 -14.41 -2.44 9.80
N ARG A 78 -13.76 -1.69 10.70
CA ARG A 78 -14.04 -1.70 12.15
C ARG A 78 -15.13 -0.71 12.58
N GLY A 79 -15.78 -0.03 11.64
CA GLY A 79 -16.89 0.87 11.89
C GLY A 79 -16.53 2.36 12.04
N GLU A 80 -15.32 2.77 11.73
CA GLU A 80 -14.92 4.19 11.74
C GLU A 80 -15.37 4.89 10.46
N VAL A 81 -16.61 5.38 10.43
CA VAL A 81 -17.27 5.96 9.24
C VAL A 81 -16.49 7.15 8.65
N VAL A 82 -15.78 7.90 9.47
CA VAL A 82 -14.97 9.04 9.02
C VAL A 82 -13.89 8.66 7.99
N MET A 83 -13.50 7.38 7.92
CA MET A 83 -12.55 6.89 6.93
C MET A 83 -13.08 6.97 5.50
N LEU A 84 -14.40 7.01 5.30
CA LEU A 84 -15.00 7.29 3.98
C LEU A 84 -14.55 8.65 3.43
N ALA A 85 -14.40 9.66 4.28
CA ALA A 85 -13.88 10.96 3.84
C ALA A 85 -12.43 10.86 3.33
N THR A 86 -11.59 10.02 3.97
CA THR A 86 -10.23 9.79 3.48
C THR A 86 -10.23 9.09 2.12
N ILE A 87 -11.06 8.06 1.95
CA ILE A 87 -11.16 7.33 0.68
C ILE A 87 -11.69 8.26 -0.42
N LEU A 88 -12.71 9.06 -0.12
CA LEU A 88 -13.25 10.06 -1.05
C LEU A 88 -12.18 11.09 -1.45
N GLY A 89 -11.45 11.64 -0.49
CA GLY A 89 -10.36 12.57 -0.76
C GLY A 89 -9.27 11.95 -1.64
N TRP A 90 -8.94 10.69 -1.40
CA TRP A 90 -7.97 9.95 -2.19
C TRP A 90 -8.46 9.74 -3.63
N PHE A 91 -9.73 9.38 -3.80
CA PHE A 91 -10.36 9.23 -5.11
C PHE A 91 -10.40 10.56 -5.89
N VAL A 92 -10.79 11.66 -5.22
CA VAL A 92 -10.80 13.01 -5.81
C VAL A 92 -9.39 13.40 -6.28
N ALA A 93 -8.36 13.08 -5.53
CA ALA A 93 -7.00 13.34 -5.97
C ALA A 93 -6.61 12.55 -7.23
N TRP A 94 -6.98 11.27 -7.33
CA TRP A 94 -6.78 10.48 -8.55
C TRP A 94 -7.53 11.09 -9.74
N LEU A 95 -8.77 11.50 -9.52
CA LEU A 95 -9.60 12.12 -10.56
C LEU A 95 -9.00 13.43 -11.08
N LEU A 96 -8.54 14.31 -10.18
CA LEU A 96 -8.08 15.65 -10.57
C LEU A 96 -6.62 15.69 -11.05
N PHE A 97 -5.74 14.87 -10.47
CA PHE A 97 -4.29 14.98 -10.71
C PHE A 97 -3.73 13.90 -11.62
N SER A 98 -4.42 12.78 -11.81
CA SER A 98 -3.92 11.70 -12.68
C SER A 98 -3.68 12.16 -14.12
N PRO A 99 -4.56 12.96 -14.76
CA PRO A 99 -4.36 13.42 -16.12
C PRO A 99 -3.36 14.56 -16.25
N ALA A 100 -3.14 15.33 -15.16
CA ALA A 100 -2.23 16.46 -15.17
C ALA A 100 -0.74 16.08 -15.10
N LEU A 101 -0.45 14.81 -14.72
CA LEU A 101 0.92 14.35 -14.57
C LEU A 101 1.38 13.56 -15.81
N PRO A 102 2.53 13.92 -16.40
CA PRO A 102 3.10 13.22 -17.55
C PRO A 102 3.32 11.73 -17.25
N THR A 103 3.12 10.88 -18.23
CA THR A 103 3.37 9.42 -18.13
C THR A 103 4.83 9.07 -17.86
N GLU A 104 5.74 9.99 -18.15
CA GLU A 104 7.19 9.90 -17.97
C GLU A 104 7.66 9.98 -16.51
N LEU A 105 6.75 10.28 -15.57
CA LEU A 105 7.04 10.37 -14.14
C LEU A 105 7.48 9.05 -13.48
N LYS A 106 7.13 7.95 -14.11
CA LYS A 106 7.60 6.63 -13.72
C LYS A 106 9.05 6.49 -14.13
N GLY A 107 10.04 6.75 -13.42
CA GLY A 107 11.45 6.56 -13.75
C GLY A 107 11.74 5.55 -14.88
N SER A 108 12.94 5.47 -15.38
CA SER A 108 13.33 4.49 -16.40
C SER A 108 13.06 3.07 -15.92
N ARG A 109 12.70 2.16 -16.85
CA ARG A 109 12.52 0.74 -16.50
C ARG A 109 13.83 0.14 -16.02
N LEU A 110 13.77 -0.56 -14.90
CA LEU A 110 14.88 -1.37 -14.40
C LEU A 110 14.78 -2.76 -15.06
N VAL A 111 15.71 -3.05 -15.97
CA VAL A 111 15.78 -4.34 -16.64
C VAL A 111 16.71 -5.24 -15.85
N LEU A 112 16.14 -6.25 -15.20
CA LEU A 112 16.88 -7.32 -14.53
C LEU A 112 16.61 -8.62 -15.27
N SER A 113 17.64 -9.49 -15.40
CA SER A 113 17.40 -10.85 -15.88
C SER A 113 16.51 -11.58 -14.87
N ASP A 114 15.61 -12.43 -15.36
CA ASP A 114 14.67 -13.15 -14.48
C ASP A 114 15.42 -14.04 -13.48
N PHE A 115 16.50 -14.69 -13.91
CA PHE A 115 17.33 -15.50 -13.01
C PHE A 115 17.91 -14.67 -11.85
N SER A 116 18.55 -13.54 -12.15
CA SER A 116 19.15 -12.67 -11.12
C SER A 116 18.08 -12.13 -10.17
N ARG A 117 16.91 -11.77 -10.70
CA ARG A 117 15.77 -11.29 -9.92
C ARG A 117 15.28 -12.33 -8.92
N TYR A 118 14.99 -13.54 -9.40
CA TYR A 118 14.47 -14.61 -8.55
C TYR A 118 15.52 -15.14 -7.57
N ALA A 119 16.79 -15.22 -7.97
CA ALA A 119 17.85 -15.61 -7.08
C ALA A 119 17.98 -14.63 -5.90
N PHE A 120 17.98 -13.32 -6.19
CA PHE A 120 18.07 -12.29 -5.16
C PHE A 120 16.85 -12.28 -4.23
N LEU A 121 15.63 -12.39 -4.77
CA LEU A 121 14.39 -12.47 -3.99
C LEU A 121 14.37 -13.74 -3.14
N GLY A 122 14.82 -14.86 -3.68
CA GLY A 122 14.93 -16.13 -2.95
C GLY A 122 15.88 -16.03 -1.76
N VAL A 123 17.06 -15.45 -1.96
CA VAL A 123 18.04 -15.24 -0.88
C VAL A 123 17.47 -14.31 0.21
N ILE A 124 16.88 -13.18 -0.17
CA ILE A 124 16.27 -12.25 0.81
C ILE A 124 15.14 -12.94 1.58
N SER A 125 14.25 -13.65 0.87
CA SER A 125 13.13 -14.35 1.51
C SER A 125 13.62 -15.44 2.46
N PHE A 126 14.64 -16.18 2.07
CA PHE A 126 15.28 -17.17 2.94
C PHE A 126 15.85 -16.54 4.21
N ILE A 127 16.62 -15.45 4.07
CA ILE A 127 17.16 -14.72 5.22
C ILE A 127 16.03 -14.24 6.16
N ILE A 128 14.95 -13.69 5.60
CA ILE A 128 13.81 -13.20 6.40
C ILE A 128 13.16 -14.35 7.16
N VAL A 129 12.86 -15.47 6.49
CA VAL A 129 12.20 -16.63 7.12
C VAL A 129 13.08 -17.22 8.21
N VAL A 130 14.39 -17.40 7.94
CA VAL A 130 15.35 -17.88 8.93
C VAL A 130 15.45 -16.92 10.11
N SER A 131 15.51 -15.61 9.86
CA SER A 131 15.52 -14.59 10.92
C SER A 131 14.27 -14.66 11.80
N CYS A 132 13.09 -14.94 11.22
CA CYS A 132 11.84 -15.10 11.98
C CYS A 132 11.92 -16.28 12.96
N TYR A 133 12.62 -17.35 12.60
CA TYR A 133 12.76 -18.53 13.45
C TYR A 133 13.49 -18.20 14.76
N PHE A 134 14.50 -17.33 14.70
CA PHE A 134 15.29 -16.92 15.87
C PHE A 134 14.64 -15.82 16.71
N MET A 135 13.50 -15.28 16.29
CA MET A 135 12.80 -14.21 17.02
C MET A 135 12.03 -14.76 18.24
N LYS A 136 11.82 -13.90 19.25
CA LYS A 136 10.91 -14.16 20.37
C LYS A 136 9.50 -14.45 19.86
N ALA A 137 8.74 -15.32 20.53
CA ALA A 137 7.43 -15.81 20.09
C ALA A 137 6.44 -14.71 19.70
N VAL A 138 6.40 -13.59 20.44
CA VAL A 138 5.52 -12.43 20.15
C VAL A 138 5.88 -11.79 18.81
N ASN A 139 7.15 -11.53 18.57
CA ASN A 139 7.64 -10.95 17.33
C ASN A 139 7.47 -11.91 16.16
N ARG A 140 7.73 -13.20 16.38
CA ARG A 140 7.55 -14.25 15.39
C ARG A 140 6.11 -14.33 14.89
N LYS A 141 5.11 -14.27 15.79
CA LYS A 141 3.69 -14.24 15.42
C LYS A 141 3.38 -13.02 14.53
N LEU A 142 3.88 -11.83 14.90
CA LEU A 142 3.72 -10.61 14.09
C LEU A 142 4.31 -10.78 12.69
N TRP A 143 5.55 -11.27 12.60
CA TRP A 143 6.24 -11.44 11.33
C TRP A 143 5.55 -12.45 10.42
N PHE A 144 5.17 -13.63 10.93
CA PHE A 144 4.41 -14.59 10.13
C PHE A 144 3.08 -14.06 9.65
N SER A 145 2.39 -13.25 10.45
CA SER A 145 1.15 -12.59 10.01
C SER A 145 1.42 -11.59 8.88
N MET A 146 2.49 -10.81 8.96
CA MET A 146 2.85 -9.84 7.91
C MET A 146 3.32 -10.54 6.62
N LEU A 147 4.14 -11.57 6.72
CA LEU A 147 4.58 -12.37 5.57
C LEU A 147 3.40 -13.11 4.91
N GLY A 148 2.44 -13.58 5.71
CA GLY A 148 1.19 -14.17 5.22
C GLY A 148 0.36 -13.19 4.39
N ILE A 149 0.33 -11.91 4.76
CA ILE A 149 -0.30 -10.86 3.93
C ILE A 149 0.38 -10.77 2.56
N GLY A 150 1.71 -10.77 2.51
CA GLY A 150 2.45 -10.76 1.25
C GLY A 150 2.18 -11.98 0.39
N LEU A 151 2.17 -13.15 1.00
CA LEU A 151 1.87 -14.40 0.30
C LEU A 151 0.47 -14.37 -0.33
N MET A 152 -0.55 -13.95 0.44
CA MET A 152 -1.92 -13.78 -0.06
C MET A 152 -2.01 -12.72 -1.14
N ALA A 153 -1.29 -11.60 -0.99
CA ALA A 153 -1.22 -10.56 -2.01
C ALA A 153 -0.65 -11.09 -3.33
N GLY A 154 0.40 -11.91 -3.28
CA GLY A 154 0.96 -12.58 -4.45
C GLY A 154 -0.03 -13.56 -5.07
N PHE A 155 -0.77 -14.33 -4.26
CA PHE A 155 -1.82 -15.23 -4.74
C PHE A 155 -2.95 -14.47 -5.46
N VAL A 156 -3.42 -13.34 -4.88
CA VAL A 156 -4.43 -12.49 -5.52
C VAL A 156 -3.90 -11.89 -6.82
N PHE A 157 -2.60 -11.53 -6.87
CA PHE A 157 -1.95 -11.02 -8.08
C PHE A 157 -1.99 -12.02 -9.25
N LEU A 158 -1.95 -13.31 -8.99
CA LEU A 158 -2.12 -14.33 -10.04
C LEU A 158 -3.44 -14.15 -10.78
N TYR A 159 -4.50 -13.84 -10.03
CA TYR A 159 -5.83 -13.69 -10.57
C TYR A 159 -6.06 -12.31 -11.18
N GLU A 160 -5.68 -11.25 -10.45
CA GLU A 160 -5.89 -9.86 -10.87
C GLU A 160 -4.65 -9.00 -10.51
N PRO A 161 -3.78 -8.69 -11.47
CA PRO A 161 -2.55 -7.92 -11.21
C PRO A 161 -2.77 -6.50 -10.67
N HIS A 162 -3.94 -5.91 -10.91
CA HIS A 162 -4.28 -4.55 -10.48
C HIS A 162 -5.23 -4.49 -9.28
N TRP A 163 -5.23 -5.52 -8.45
CA TRP A 163 -6.15 -5.74 -7.33
C TRP A 163 -6.07 -4.72 -6.19
N THR A 164 -4.98 -3.96 -6.08
CA THR A 164 -4.77 -3.09 -4.91
C THR A 164 -5.84 -2.01 -4.77
N PRO A 165 -6.23 -1.63 -3.52
CA PRO A 165 -7.21 -0.56 -3.29
C PRO A 165 -6.84 0.74 -4.00
N SER A 166 -5.56 1.15 -3.94
CA SER A 166 -5.09 2.34 -4.66
C SER A 166 -5.12 2.15 -6.18
N GLY A 167 -4.87 0.94 -6.66
CA GLY A 167 -4.98 0.59 -8.09
C GLY A 167 -6.41 0.70 -8.60
N LEU A 168 -7.39 0.27 -7.80
CA LEU A 168 -8.81 0.43 -8.14
C LEU A 168 -9.20 1.90 -8.27
N LEU A 169 -8.87 2.73 -7.26
CA LEU A 169 -9.17 4.17 -7.30
C LEU A 169 -8.49 4.87 -8.48
N LYS A 170 -7.26 4.48 -8.80
CA LYS A 170 -6.55 4.95 -9.99
C LYS A 170 -7.32 4.67 -11.26
N SER A 171 -7.68 3.40 -11.51
CA SER A 171 -8.39 3.02 -12.74
C SER A 171 -9.73 3.72 -12.87
N MET A 172 -10.50 3.82 -11.78
CA MET A 172 -11.77 4.55 -11.76
C MET A 172 -11.55 6.04 -12.10
N GLY A 173 -10.58 6.71 -11.46
CA GLY A 173 -10.29 8.13 -11.71
C GLY A 173 -9.84 8.37 -13.16
N THR A 174 -8.97 7.51 -13.68
CA THR A 174 -8.45 7.62 -15.06
C THR A 174 -9.55 7.40 -16.10
N SER A 175 -10.39 6.36 -15.91
CA SER A 175 -11.51 6.05 -16.81
C SER A 175 -12.54 7.18 -16.86
N LEU A 176 -12.91 7.71 -15.69
CA LEU A 176 -13.86 8.84 -15.62
C LEU A 176 -13.33 10.09 -16.30
N TRP A 177 -12.02 10.35 -16.18
CA TRP A 177 -11.41 11.52 -16.81
C TRP A 177 -11.37 11.40 -18.34
N HIS A 178 -10.95 10.26 -18.87
CA HIS A 178 -10.82 10.04 -20.31
C HIS A 178 -12.15 9.71 -20.99
N GLY A 179 -13.20 9.42 -20.22
CA GLY A 179 -14.50 8.97 -20.76
C GLY A 179 -14.41 7.62 -21.47
N LYS A 180 -13.37 6.82 -21.23
CA LYS A 180 -13.14 5.54 -21.86
C LYS A 180 -13.66 4.40 -20.98
N ALA A 181 -14.72 3.75 -21.42
CA ALA A 181 -15.28 2.59 -20.72
C ALA A 181 -14.29 1.41 -20.65
N GLU A 182 -13.36 1.30 -21.59
CA GLU A 182 -12.33 0.26 -21.63
C GLU A 182 -11.33 0.32 -20.46
N ASP A 183 -11.11 1.53 -19.93
CA ASP A 183 -10.22 1.75 -18.76
C ASP A 183 -10.95 1.52 -17.43
N TRP A 184 -12.27 1.27 -17.45
CA TRP A 184 -13.04 1.02 -16.23
C TRP A 184 -12.64 -0.30 -15.59
N PRO A 185 -12.47 -0.35 -14.24
CA PRO A 185 -12.10 -1.57 -13.55
C PRO A 185 -13.07 -2.72 -13.85
N SER A 186 -12.53 -3.92 -14.03
CA SER A 186 -13.33 -5.12 -14.23
C SER A 186 -14.21 -5.44 -13.01
N SER A 187 -15.29 -6.18 -13.20
CA SER A 187 -16.18 -6.63 -12.12
C SER A 187 -15.43 -7.44 -11.06
N GLU A 188 -14.43 -8.22 -11.48
CA GLU A 188 -13.60 -9.03 -10.60
C GLU A 188 -12.85 -8.18 -9.57
N ARG A 189 -12.37 -7.00 -9.96
CA ARG A 189 -11.67 -6.07 -9.04
C ARG A 189 -12.61 -5.51 -7.97
N PHE A 190 -13.87 -5.24 -8.31
CA PHE A 190 -14.87 -4.82 -7.32
C PHE A 190 -15.23 -5.98 -6.39
N ILE A 191 -15.39 -7.21 -6.91
CA ILE A 191 -15.65 -8.41 -6.10
C ILE A 191 -14.48 -8.65 -5.13
N LEU A 192 -13.24 -8.55 -5.59
CA LEU A 192 -12.06 -8.68 -4.73
C LEU A 192 -12.03 -7.63 -3.63
N MET A 193 -12.37 -6.37 -3.96
CA MET A 193 -12.42 -5.30 -2.96
C MET A 193 -13.52 -5.50 -1.93
N ILE A 194 -14.72 -5.93 -2.37
CA ILE A 194 -15.82 -6.27 -1.47
C ILE A 194 -15.42 -7.45 -0.59
N SER A 195 -14.83 -8.50 -1.16
CA SER A 195 -14.36 -9.67 -0.40
C SER A 195 -13.31 -9.30 0.66
N LEU A 196 -12.38 -8.39 0.32
CA LEU A 196 -11.41 -7.85 1.25
C LEU A 196 -12.10 -7.11 2.42
N LEU A 197 -13.06 -6.26 2.12
CA LEU A 197 -13.84 -5.53 3.14
C LEU A 197 -14.64 -6.49 4.01
N VAL A 198 -15.34 -7.46 3.41
CA VAL A 198 -16.11 -8.48 4.14
C VAL A 198 -15.19 -9.29 5.06
N GLY A 199 -14.02 -9.72 4.57
CA GLY A 199 -13.03 -10.42 5.39
C GLY A 199 -12.53 -9.57 6.58
N MET A 200 -12.26 -8.28 6.36
CA MET A 200 -11.84 -7.37 7.42
C MET A 200 -12.96 -7.11 8.45
N VAL A 201 -14.23 -6.97 7.99
CA VAL A 201 -15.40 -6.81 8.88
C VAL A 201 -15.62 -8.08 9.70
N SER A 202 -15.58 -9.25 9.05
CA SER A 202 -15.71 -10.54 9.73
C SER A 202 -14.64 -10.70 10.81
N ALA A 203 -13.37 -10.42 10.48
CA ALA A 203 -12.29 -10.45 11.45
C ALA A 203 -12.52 -9.46 12.62
N ALA A 204 -13.04 -8.27 12.34
CA ALA A 204 -13.35 -7.28 13.35
C ALA A 204 -14.48 -7.74 14.29
N LEU A 205 -15.50 -8.42 13.76
CA LEU A 205 -16.60 -9.00 14.54
C LEU A 205 -16.08 -10.16 15.40
N PHE A 206 -15.34 -11.11 14.85
CA PHE A 206 -14.78 -12.24 15.59
C PHE A 206 -13.82 -11.83 16.71
N THR A 207 -13.08 -10.73 16.52
CA THR A 207 -12.16 -10.21 17.54
C THR A 207 -12.80 -9.23 18.51
N GLY A 208 -14.10 -8.96 18.39
CA GLY A 208 -14.81 -7.97 19.21
C GLY A 208 -14.33 -6.53 19.04
N SER A 209 -13.60 -6.24 17.93
CA SER A 209 -13.03 -4.91 17.67
C SER A 209 -13.94 -4.03 16.79
N PHE A 210 -15.07 -4.55 16.32
CA PHE A 210 -16.06 -3.78 15.56
C PHE A 210 -16.85 -2.87 16.49
N SER A 211 -16.88 -1.58 16.19
CA SER A 211 -17.78 -0.62 16.82
C SER A 211 -18.10 0.51 15.86
N LEU A 212 -19.38 0.73 15.60
CA LEU A 212 -19.83 1.82 14.74
C LEU A 212 -19.55 3.16 15.41
N ARG A 213 -18.70 3.98 14.79
CA ARG A 213 -18.25 5.27 15.34
C ARG A 213 -18.50 6.38 14.35
N PHE A 214 -19.41 7.27 14.72
CA PHE A 214 -19.64 8.53 14.02
C PHE A 214 -18.77 9.63 14.62
N SER A 215 -18.14 10.40 13.78
CA SER A 215 -17.28 11.51 14.19
C SER A 215 -17.96 12.86 13.91
N PRO A 216 -17.64 13.93 14.67
CA PRO A 216 -18.10 15.28 14.35
C PRO A 216 -17.69 15.71 12.94
N ILE A 217 -18.50 16.55 12.29
CA ILE A 217 -18.31 16.99 10.91
C ILE A 217 -16.91 17.59 10.64
N ARG A 218 -16.34 18.28 11.62
CA ARG A 218 -14.97 18.83 11.54
C ARG A 218 -13.91 17.75 11.26
N ARG A 219 -14.10 16.54 11.76
CA ARG A 219 -13.17 15.42 11.50
C ARG A 219 -13.28 14.93 10.06
N PHE A 220 -14.45 14.97 9.45
CA PHE A 220 -14.60 14.60 8.04
C PHE A 220 -13.76 15.51 7.14
N GLY A 221 -13.77 16.84 7.36
CA GLY A 221 -12.93 17.78 6.62
C GLY A 221 -11.44 17.48 6.78
N LYS A 222 -10.96 17.21 8.01
CA LYS A 222 -9.57 16.83 8.26
C LYS A 222 -9.18 15.56 7.50
N HIS A 223 -10.03 14.54 7.54
CA HIS A 223 -9.77 13.25 6.89
C HIS A 223 -9.88 13.35 5.37
N LEU A 224 -10.77 14.21 4.84
CA LEU A 224 -10.85 14.50 3.42
C LEU A 224 -9.54 15.14 2.89
N VAL A 225 -9.04 16.18 3.56
CA VAL A 225 -7.76 16.82 3.20
C VAL A 225 -6.60 15.83 3.31
N ALA A 226 -6.57 15.02 4.36
CA ALA A 226 -5.58 13.97 4.50
C ALA A 226 -5.65 12.96 3.34
N GLY A 227 -6.85 12.58 2.92
CA GLY A 227 -7.10 11.71 1.78
C GLY A 227 -6.62 12.32 0.47
N VAL A 228 -6.89 13.62 0.23
CA VAL A 228 -6.39 14.34 -0.96
C VAL A 228 -4.86 14.36 -0.98
N LEU A 229 -4.21 14.64 0.15
CA LEU A 229 -2.74 14.61 0.24
C LEU A 229 -2.18 13.20 -0.03
N MET A 230 -2.80 12.16 0.55
CA MET A 230 -2.42 10.78 0.29
C MET A 230 -2.63 10.40 -1.18
N GLY A 231 -3.76 10.81 -1.76
CA GLY A 231 -4.08 10.55 -3.16
C GLY A 231 -3.12 11.25 -4.11
N PHE A 232 -2.83 12.53 -3.89
CA PHE A 232 -1.87 13.27 -4.69
C PHE A 232 -0.47 12.66 -4.61
N GLY A 233 -0.02 12.31 -3.40
CA GLY A 233 1.24 11.58 -3.21
C GLY A 233 1.25 10.24 -3.94
N ALA A 234 0.13 9.49 -3.92
CA ALA A 234 0.00 8.22 -4.64
C ALA A 234 0.01 8.40 -6.16
N VAL A 235 -0.60 9.47 -6.69
CA VAL A 235 -0.53 9.80 -8.12
C VAL A 235 0.92 10.02 -8.55
N MET A 236 1.68 10.82 -7.80
CA MET A 236 3.11 11.08 -8.08
C MET A 236 3.99 9.84 -7.94
N ALA A 237 3.76 9.02 -6.91
CA ALA A 237 4.53 7.80 -6.66
C ALA A 237 4.11 6.61 -7.54
N GLY A 238 3.04 6.75 -8.34
CA GLY A 238 2.50 5.67 -9.18
C GLY A 238 1.65 4.63 -8.42
N GLY A 239 1.34 4.87 -7.16
CA GLY A 239 0.50 4.01 -6.32
C GLY A 239 0.63 4.35 -4.84
N GLY A 240 -0.33 3.91 -4.03
CA GLY A 240 -0.29 4.05 -2.58
C GLY A 240 0.69 3.06 -1.92
N ASN A 241 0.75 3.10 -0.59
CA ASN A 241 1.63 2.19 0.16
C ASN A 241 1.29 0.70 -0.02
N ASP A 242 0.06 0.37 -0.34
CA ASP A 242 -0.40 -0.98 -0.71
C ASP A 242 0.28 -1.46 -1.99
N THR A 243 0.26 -0.65 -3.05
CA THR A 243 0.94 -0.95 -4.31
C THR A 243 2.45 -1.00 -4.13
N GLN A 244 3.04 -0.06 -3.39
CA GLN A 244 4.50 -0.02 -3.20
C GLN A 244 5.01 -1.25 -2.43
N LEU A 245 4.33 -1.63 -1.34
CA LEU A 245 4.74 -2.77 -0.49
C LEU A 245 4.43 -4.12 -1.12
N LEU A 246 3.25 -4.28 -1.75
CA LEU A 246 2.72 -5.59 -2.12
C LEU A 246 2.87 -5.92 -3.62
N VAL A 247 3.22 -4.92 -4.45
CA VAL A 247 3.41 -5.11 -5.89
C VAL A 247 4.79 -4.65 -6.35
N ALA A 248 5.22 -3.44 -6.00
CA ALA A 248 6.48 -2.88 -6.50
C ALA A 248 7.71 -3.49 -5.83
N MET A 249 7.72 -3.62 -4.50
CA MET A 249 8.86 -4.22 -3.78
C MET A 249 9.06 -5.70 -4.11
N PRO A 250 8.03 -6.54 -4.23
CA PRO A 250 8.19 -7.94 -4.61
C PRO A 250 8.79 -8.18 -5.99
N VAL A 251 8.77 -7.20 -6.88
CA VAL A 251 9.43 -7.27 -8.19
C VAL A 251 10.77 -6.53 -8.23
N LEU A 252 11.32 -6.16 -7.07
CA LEU A 252 12.58 -5.40 -6.93
C LEU A 252 12.56 -4.02 -7.61
N SER A 253 11.41 -3.35 -7.64
CA SER A 253 11.34 -1.97 -8.09
C SER A 253 12.01 -1.05 -7.08
N LEU A 254 13.14 -0.47 -7.43
CA LEU A 254 13.84 0.50 -6.58
C LEU A 254 12.96 1.72 -6.32
N ALA A 255 12.15 2.14 -7.31
CA ALA A 255 11.14 3.19 -7.10
C ALA A 255 10.20 2.86 -5.94
N GLY A 256 9.76 1.59 -5.81
CA GLY A 256 8.93 1.13 -4.71
C GLY A 256 9.64 1.23 -3.35
N VAL A 257 10.89 0.76 -3.28
CA VAL A 257 11.70 0.84 -2.06
C VAL A 257 11.87 2.28 -1.59
N PHE A 258 12.31 3.15 -2.49
CA PHE A 258 12.53 4.57 -2.16
C PHE A 258 11.22 5.31 -1.86
N SER A 259 10.10 4.97 -2.52
CA SER A 259 8.77 5.50 -2.16
C SER A 259 8.37 5.10 -0.74
N VAL A 260 8.57 3.84 -0.35
CA VAL A 260 8.27 3.37 1.01
C VAL A 260 9.13 4.09 2.05
N LEU A 261 10.42 4.27 1.80
CA LEU A 261 11.30 5.03 2.68
C LEU A 261 10.83 6.48 2.81
N SER A 262 10.49 7.13 1.70
CA SER A 262 9.95 8.50 1.69
C SER A 262 8.60 8.60 2.42
N ILE A 263 7.73 7.60 2.30
CA ILE A 263 6.48 7.52 3.08
C ILE A 263 6.79 7.49 4.59
N ILE A 264 7.78 6.70 5.02
CA ILE A 264 8.18 6.61 6.42
C ILE A 264 8.69 7.96 6.93
N VAL A 265 9.55 8.63 6.15
CA VAL A 265 10.06 9.97 6.48
C VAL A 265 8.93 10.98 6.54
N GLY A 266 8.00 10.97 5.58
CA GLY A 266 6.82 11.83 5.57
C GLY A 266 5.90 11.60 6.77
N ILE A 267 5.68 10.34 7.18
CA ILE A 267 4.93 10.01 8.40
C ILE A 267 5.65 10.56 9.63
N TYR A 268 6.95 10.34 9.74
CA TYR A 268 7.75 10.83 10.87
C TYR A 268 7.65 12.35 11.01
N THR A 269 7.88 13.07 9.92
CA THR A 269 7.78 14.52 9.86
C THR A 269 6.37 15.01 10.22
N GLY A 270 5.34 14.42 9.60
CA GLY A 270 3.95 14.76 9.87
C GLY A 270 3.53 14.49 11.32
N VAL A 271 3.98 13.40 11.93
CA VAL A 271 3.71 13.10 13.34
C VAL A 271 4.38 14.13 14.24
N LYS A 272 5.65 14.49 13.99
CA LYS A 272 6.33 15.55 14.76
C LYS A 272 5.63 16.89 14.66
N LEU A 273 5.24 17.33 13.47
CA LEU A 273 4.53 18.59 13.25
C LEU A 273 3.16 18.64 13.96
N ILE A 274 2.48 17.50 14.11
CA ILE A 274 1.19 17.42 14.81
C ILE A 274 1.40 17.44 16.34
N GLN A 275 2.49 16.87 16.84
CA GLN A 275 2.79 16.81 18.26
C GLN A 275 3.36 18.13 18.81
N SER A 276 3.95 18.98 17.96
CA SER A 276 4.51 20.29 18.35
C SER A 276 3.46 21.40 18.45
N ARG A 277 2.19 21.10 18.12
CA ARG A 277 1.03 22.00 18.27
C ARG A 277 0.15 21.58 19.45
#